data_6b98413d498ad43d6cb7a2975f27500d
#
_entry.id   6b98413d498ad43d6cb7a2975f27500d
#
_cell.length_a   1.000
_cell.length_b   1.000
_cell.length_c   1.000
_cell.angle_alpha   90.00
_cell.angle_beta   90.00
_cell.angle_gamma   90.00
#
_symmetry.space_group_name_H-M   'P 1'
#
loop_
_entity.id
_entity.type
_entity.pdbx_description
1 polymer ?
#
loop_
_entity_poly.entity_id
_entity_poly.type
_entity_poly.pdbx_seq_one_letter_code
_entity_poly.pdbx_strand_id
1 'polypeptide(L)'
;MMRPPMRITAACRLLFNVVLATASVPVLAQAPPPPSPPAGTDAYTLGPDSQPQPGVPRGKVEGPLIWKSRVFPNTVREYWIYVPAQYDPSVPAAVMIFQDGHKYVNVEQEYRAPIVMDNLIHRKEMPVTIGLFVNPGHDSETFPENRFRVSNRSVEYDTPNGDYARMLIDELLPELAKRYTLTTDPERRALVGASSGGICAFTAAWERPDYFRKVVSHIGSFTNIRGGYHYPFLLRRTDKKPLRVFLQDGSNDLDNQFGNWPLANQSMAAALKFKGYDYRFEFGDGGHTHKHGGAILPDTLRWLWRDVR
;
A
#
# COMPACT_ATOMS: atom_id res chain seq x y z
N MET A 1 -45.99 -40.35 -70.28
CA MET A 1 -44.78 -39.56 -70.54
C MET A 1 -43.72 -39.90 -69.52
N MET A 2 -42.78 -40.79 -69.89
CA MET A 2 -41.68 -41.20 -69.00
C MET A 2 -40.49 -40.23 -69.15
N ARG A 3 -39.90 -39.80 -68.07
CA ARG A 3 -38.63 -39.07 -68.08
C ARG A 3 -37.47 -40.06 -67.87
N PRO A 4 -36.34 -39.90 -68.56
CA PRO A 4 -35.22 -40.84 -68.48
C PRO A 4 -34.34 -40.59 -67.25
N PRO A 5 -33.54 -41.56 -66.80
CA PRO A 5 -32.75 -41.49 -65.61
C PRO A 5 -31.45 -40.64 -65.78
N MET A 6 -31.09 -39.88 -64.74
CA MET A 6 -29.92 -39.00 -64.67
C MET A 6 -28.67 -39.86 -64.35
N ARG A 7 -27.65 -39.78 -65.19
CA ARG A 7 -26.35 -40.44 -65.01
C ARG A 7 -25.54 -39.72 -63.95
N ILE A 8 -25.08 -40.49 -62.99
CA ILE A 8 -24.14 -40.01 -61.93
C ILE A 8 -22.72 -40.09 -62.50
N THR A 9 -22.08 -38.98 -62.73
CA THR A 9 -20.67 -38.89 -63.09
C THR A 9 -19.80 -38.97 -61.78
N ALA A 10 -18.80 -39.85 -61.81
CA ALA A 10 -17.84 -40.09 -60.76
C ALA A 10 -16.95 -38.88 -60.55
N ALA A 11 -17.00 -38.29 -59.33
CA ALA A 11 -16.09 -37.26 -58.93
C ALA A 11 -14.76 -37.85 -58.44
N CYS A 12 -13.71 -37.48 -59.13
CA CYS A 12 -12.31 -37.78 -58.80
C CYS A 12 -11.91 -37.17 -57.44
N ARG A 13 -11.60 -37.99 -56.44
CA ARG A 13 -11.05 -37.54 -55.16
C ARG A 13 -9.54 -37.26 -55.31
N LEU A 14 -9.19 -36.03 -55.43
CA LEU A 14 -7.80 -35.58 -55.20
C LEU A 14 -7.50 -35.61 -53.71
N LEU A 15 -6.63 -36.51 -53.26
CA LEU A 15 -6.03 -36.52 -51.92
C LEU A 15 -4.92 -35.45 -51.89
N PHE A 16 -5.18 -34.33 -51.22
CA PHE A 16 -4.16 -33.37 -50.84
C PHE A 16 -3.43 -33.88 -49.60
N ASN A 17 -2.23 -34.40 -49.77
CA ASN A 17 -1.31 -34.61 -48.63
C ASN A 17 -0.74 -33.27 -48.17
N VAL A 18 -1.26 -32.74 -47.05
CA VAL A 18 -0.68 -31.61 -46.37
C VAL A 18 0.47 -32.13 -45.51
N VAL A 19 1.69 -31.92 -45.99
CA VAL A 19 2.90 -32.11 -45.17
C VAL A 19 3.00 -30.93 -44.22
N LEU A 20 2.64 -31.15 -42.93
CA LEU A 20 2.94 -30.18 -41.85
C LEU A 20 4.46 -30.18 -41.61
N ALA A 21 5.15 -29.18 -42.16
CA ALA A 21 6.51 -28.88 -41.77
C ALA A 21 6.46 -28.25 -40.38
N THR A 22 6.84 -28.97 -39.31
CA THR A 22 7.06 -28.43 -37.99
C THR A 22 8.34 -27.59 -38.02
N ALA A 23 8.19 -26.30 -38.22
CA ALA A 23 9.30 -25.36 -38.00
C ALA A 23 9.56 -25.28 -36.50
N SER A 24 10.62 -25.89 -36.03
CA SER A 24 11.15 -25.65 -34.67
C SER A 24 11.64 -24.20 -34.56
N VAL A 25 10.86 -23.38 -33.87
CA VAL A 25 11.29 -22.03 -33.49
C VAL A 25 12.42 -22.18 -32.47
N PRO A 26 13.63 -21.64 -32.74
CA PRO A 26 14.70 -21.69 -31.73
C PRO A 26 14.21 -20.92 -30.49
N VAL A 27 14.21 -21.58 -29.34
CA VAL A 27 14.04 -20.92 -28.06
C VAL A 27 15.31 -20.05 -27.87
N LEU A 28 15.16 -18.76 -28.11
CA LEU A 28 16.19 -17.79 -27.75
C LEU A 28 16.43 -17.93 -26.24
N ALA A 29 17.59 -18.43 -25.84
CA ALA A 29 18.02 -18.45 -24.46
C ALA A 29 17.87 -17.01 -23.92
N GLN A 30 17.02 -16.83 -22.91
CA GLN A 30 16.91 -15.55 -22.24
C GLN A 30 18.30 -15.19 -21.69
N ALA A 31 18.78 -13.98 -22.01
CA ALA A 31 19.97 -13.44 -21.39
C ALA A 31 19.82 -13.51 -19.86
N PRO A 32 20.88 -13.85 -19.10
CA PRO A 32 20.83 -13.83 -17.67
C PRO A 32 20.34 -12.44 -17.20
N PRO A 33 19.51 -12.36 -16.14
CA PRO A 33 19.07 -11.08 -15.62
C PRO A 33 20.32 -10.23 -15.32
N PRO A 34 20.25 -8.91 -15.54
CA PRO A 34 21.34 -8.02 -15.21
C PRO A 34 21.70 -8.20 -13.73
N PRO A 35 22.99 -8.08 -13.37
CA PRO A 35 23.40 -8.18 -11.96
C PRO A 35 22.60 -7.15 -11.16
N SER A 36 22.10 -7.56 -10.00
CA SER A 36 21.44 -6.65 -9.06
C SER A 36 22.39 -5.46 -8.82
N PRO A 37 21.90 -4.20 -8.88
CA PRO A 37 22.73 -3.06 -8.58
C PRO A 37 23.43 -3.27 -7.23
N PRO A 38 24.66 -2.80 -7.05
CA PRO A 38 25.34 -2.88 -5.76
C PRO A 38 24.42 -2.29 -4.72
N ALA A 39 24.28 -2.97 -3.58
CA ALA A 39 23.46 -2.52 -2.46
C ALA A 39 23.80 -1.05 -2.21
N GLY A 40 22.88 -0.15 -2.53
CA GLY A 40 23.04 1.28 -2.27
C GLY A 40 23.37 1.43 -0.80
N THR A 41 24.06 2.47 -0.47
CA THR A 41 24.37 2.79 0.91
C THR A 41 23.05 3.15 1.61
N ASP A 42 22.33 2.17 2.10
CA ASP A 42 21.15 2.32 2.97
C ASP A 42 21.56 3.03 4.29
N ALA A 43 22.31 4.11 4.17
CA ALA A 43 22.91 4.87 5.27
C ALA A 43 21.92 5.84 5.94
N TYR A 44 20.64 5.50 5.89
CA TYR A 44 19.60 6.26 6.57
C TYR A 44 19.59 5.98 8.06
N THR A 45 19.79 7.02 8.87
CA THR A 45 19.80 6.95 10.33
C THR A 45 18.61 7.67 10.93
N LEU A 46 18.10 7.13 12.03
CA LEU A 46 16.99 7.74 12.76
C LEU A 46 17.45 9.00 13.49
N GLY A 47 16.78 10.11 13.23
CA GLY A 47 17.00 11.38 13.91
C GLY A 47 16.44 11.41 15.35
N PRO A 48 16.61 12.56 16.06
CA PRO A 48 16.14 12.72 17.43
C PRO A 48 14.63 12.51 17.58
N ASP A 49 13.84 12.88 16.59
CA ASP A 49 12.38 12.77 16.65
C ASP A 49 11.86 11.31 16.58
N SER A 50 12.72 10.39 16.17
CA SER A 50 12.46 8.95 16.23
C SER A 50 13.00 8.28 17.49
N GLN A 51 13.46 9.08 18.48
CA GLN A 51 13.94 8.62 19.78
C GLN A 51 13.05 9.18 20.90
N PRO A 52 12.90 8.45 22.02
CA PRO A 52 12.23 8.99 23.20
C PRO A 52 12.89 10.29 23.68
N GLN A 53 12.10 11.32 23.91
CA GLN A 53 12.60 12.61 24.36
C GLN A 53 12.27 12.85 25.86
N PRO A 54 13.17 13.45 26.64
CA PRO A 54 12.87 13.84 28.01
C PRO A 54 11.68 14.82 28.07
N GLY A 55 10.78 14.58 29.01
CA GLY A 55 9.60 15.44 29.22
C GLY A 55 8.45 15.22 28.22
N VAL A 56 8.60 14.38 27.21
CA VAL A 56 7.52 14.01 26.29
C VAL A 56 6.70 12.89 26.90
N PRO A 57 5.38 13.10 27.16
CA PRO A 57 4.50 12.07 27.69
C PRO A 57 4.33 10.96 26.65
N ARG A 58 4.42 9.72 27.09
CA ARG A 58 4.24 8.56 26.20
C ARG A 58 2.78 8.16 26.07
N GLY A 59 2.32 7.95 24.85
CA GLY A 59 1.06 7.30 24.56
C GLY A 59 1.07 5.83 24.95
N LYS A 60 -0.10 5.24 24.95
CA LYS A 60 -0.31 3.82 25.27
C LYS A 60 -0.52 3.03 24.00
N VAL A 61 0.20 1.93 23.84
CA VAL A 61 -0.05 0.91 22.78
C VAL A 61 -0.75 -0.27 23.41
N GLU A 62 -1.85 -0.70 22.81
CA GLU A 62 -2.59 -1.90 23.16
C GLU A 62 -2.55 -2.90 22.00
N GLY A 63 -2.30 -4.16 22.27
CA GLY A 63 -2.23 -5.22 21.27
C GLY A 63 -1.00 -6.11 21.39
N PRO A 64 -0.86 -7.13 20.51
CA PRO A 64 -1.77 -7.38 19.41
C PRO A 64 -3.17 -7.82 19.86
N LEU A 65 -4.18 -7.28 19.19
CA LEU A 65 -5.57 -7.70 19.26
C LEU A 65 -5.91 -8.48 17.98
N ILE A 66 -6.94 -9.32 18.05
CA ILE A 66 -7.36 -10.15 16.90
C ILE A 66 -8.69 -9.66 16.36
N TRP A 67 -8.76 -9.54 15.03
CA TRP A 67 -9.98 -9.21 14.30
C TRP A 67 -10.29 -10.29 13.26
N LYS A 68 -11.57 -10.73 13.22
CA LYS A 68 -12.11 -11.61 12.18
C LYS A 68 -12.95 -10.77 11.22
N SER A 69 -12.54 -10.71 9.97
CA SER A 69 -13.20 -9.87 8.97
C SER A 69 -14.40 -10.58 8.34
N ARG A 70 -15.46 -9.82 8.08
CA ARG A 70 -16.60 -10.23 7.25
C ARG A 70 -16.40 -9.87 5.80
N VAL A 71 -15.68 -8.76 5.52
CA VAL A 71 -15.34 -8.32 4.15
C VAL A 71 -14.34 -9.29 3.52
N PHE A 72 -13.38 -9.79 4.31
CA PHE A 72 -12.47 -10.86 3.90
C PHE A 72 -12.78 -12.13 4.71
N PRO A 73 -13.79 -12.91 4.29
CA PRO A 73 -14.26 -14.05 5.08
C PRO A 73 -13.16 -15.09 5.28
N ASN A 74 -13.23 -15.79 6.39
CA ASN A 74 -12.26 -16.81 6.81
C ASN A 74 -10.85 -16.24 7.04
N THR A 75 -10.70 -14.94 7.27
CA THR A 75 -9.42 -14.35 7.65
C THR A 75 -9.45 -13.74 9.04
N VAL A 76 -8.34 -13.88 9.73
CA VAL A 76 -8.03 -13.23 10.99
C VAL A 76 -6.81 -12.34 10.81
N ARG A 77 -6.72 -11.26 11.59
CA ARG A 77 -5.57 -10.34 11.55
C ARG A 77 -5.24 -9.82 12.94
N GLU A 78 -3.97 -9.50 13.11
CA GLU A 78 -3.48 -8.76 14.28
C GLU A 78 -3.66 -7.26 14.03
N TYR A 79 -4.00 -6.53 15.09
CA TYR A 79 -3.97 -5.07 15.08
C TYR A 79 -3.59 -4.51 16.44
N TRP A 80 -3.10 -3.28 16.46
CA TRP A 80 -2.74 -2.54 17.66
C TRP A 80 -3.39 -1.17 17.62
N ILE A 81 -3.65 -0.62 18.79
CA ILE A 81 -4.19 0.73 18.97
C ILE A 81 -3.16 1.53 19.76
N TYR A 82 -2.75 2.67 19.22
CA TYR A 82 -1.98 3.67 19.93
C TYR A 82 -2.89 4.84 20.30
N VAL A 83 -2.85 5.24 21.58
CA VAL A 83 -3.60 6.38 22.10
C VAL A 83 -2.59 7.36 22.70
N PRO A 84 -2.45 8.58 22.17
CA PRO A 84 -1.50 9.56 22.72
C PRO A 84 -1.91 10.00 24.12
N ALA A 85 -0.93 10.39 24.94
CA ALA A 85 -1.17 10.84 26.30
C ALA A 85 -2.06 12.11 26.36
N GLN A 86 -2.12 12.89 25.27
CA GLN A 86 -2.93 14.10 25.14
C GLN A 86 -4.37 13.83 24.68
N TYR A 87 -4.77 12.56 24.53
CA TYR A 87 -6.12 12.24 24.12
C TYR A 87 -7.15 12.69 25.16
N ASP A 88 -8.15 13.43 24.72
CA ASP A 88 -9.31 13.87 25.49
C ASP A 88 -10.58 13.28 24.84
N PRO A 89 -11.37 12.46 25.55
CA PRO A 89 -12.58 11.85 24.99
C PRO A 89 -13.67 12.87 24.64
N SER A 90 -13.60 14.11 25.12
CA SER A 90 -14.52 15.19 24.74
C SER A 90 -14.21 15.82 23.39
N VAL A 91 -13.01 15.57 22.83
CA VAL A 91 -12.53 16.16 21.57
C VAL A 91 -12.27 15.03 20.55
N PRO A 92 -12.94 15.06 19.37
CA PRO A 92 -12.70 14.04 18.34
C PRO A 92 -11.25 14.01 17.86
N ALA A 93 -10.55 12.91 18.11
CA ALA A 93 -9.16 12.70 17.68
C ALA A 93 -9.06 12.45 16.18
N ALA A 94 -7.97 12.91 15.57
CA ALA A 94 -7.59 12.46 14.23
C ALA A 94 -7.27 10.95 14.23
N VAL A 95 -7.29 10.32 13.06
CA VAL A 95 -7.03 8.88 12.92
C VAL A 95 -5.94 8.65 11.87
N MET A 96 -4.98 7.80 12.20
CA MET A 96 -3.94 7.37 11.29
C MET A 96 -3.86 5.85 11.27
N ILE A 97 -4.04 5.24 10.09
CA ILE A 97 -4.07 3.79 9.94
C ILE A 97 -2.84 3.32 9.19
N PHE A 98 -2.09 2.41 9.78
CA PHE A 98 -0.83 1.88 9.26
C PHE A 98 -1.02 0.46 8.77
N GLN A 99 -0.78 0.22 7.49
CA GLN A 99 -0.75 -1.10 6.88
C GLN A 99 0.57 -1.79 7.19
N ASP A 100 0.57 -3.13 7.33
CA ASP A 100 1.67 -3.89 7.93
C ASP A 100 2.04 -3.35 9.32
N GLY A 101 1.01 -3.18 10.15
CA GLY A 101 1.06 -2.49 11.44
C GLY A 101 2.19 -2.91 12.36
N HIS A 102 2.57 -4.20 12.33
CA HIS A 102 3.68 -4.76 13.11
C HIS A 102 5.02 -4.05 12.85
N LYS A 103 5.22 -3.49 11.64
CA LYS A 103 6.44 -2.75 11.29
C LYS A 103 6.45 -1.33 11.84
N TYR A 104 5.30 -0.69 11.86
CA TYR A 104 5.18 0.69 12.31
C TYR A 104 5.08 0.81 13.83
N VAL A 105 4.40 -0.12 14.50
CA VAL A 105 4.17 -0.09 15.95
C VAL A 105 5.41 -0.44 16.76
N ASN A 106 6.33 -1.21 16.20
CA ASN A 106 7.53 -1.71 16.89
C ASN A 106 8.56 -0.57 17.06
N VAL A 107 8.81 -0.22 18.32
CA VAL A 107 9.74 0.86 18.69
C VAL A 107 11.23 0.50 18.55
N GLU A 108 11.53 -0.76 18.30
CA GLU A 108 12.91 -1.23 18.05
C GLU A 108 13.26 -1.29 16.55
N GLN A 109 12.28 -1.06 15.68
CA GLN A 109 12.46 -1.08 14.24
C GLN A 109 12.58 0.31 13.63
N GLU A 110 12.53 0.41 12.31
CA GLU A 110 12.88 1.60 11.56
C GLU A 110 11.87 2.74 11.72
N TYR A 111 10.55 2.44 11.76
CA TYR A 111 9.53 3.49 11.76
C TYR A 111 9.26 4.11 13.13
N ARG A 112 9.22 3.30 14.19
CA ARG A 112 8.99 3.75 15.57
C ARG A 112 7.80 4.72 15.70
N ALA A 113 6.72 4.46 14.94
CA ALA A 113 5.63 5.42 14.79
C ALA A 113 5.04 5.93 16.13
N PRO A 114 4.86 5.10 17.18
CA PRO A 114 4.41 5.61 18.50
C PRO A 114 5.32 6.69 19.08
N ILE A 115 6.65 6.51 19.00
CA ILE A 115 7.63 7.50 19.50
C ILE A 115 7.59 8.78 18.68
N VAL A 116 7.54 8.67 17.35
CA VAL A 116 7.43 9.82 16.45
C VAL A 116 6.14 10.59 16.74
N MET A 117 5.03 9.90 16.88
CA MET A 117 3.73 10.52 17.18
C MET A 117 3.73 11.19 18.55
N ASP A 118 4.29 10.57 19.61
CA ASP A 118 4.45 11.20 20.92
C ASP A 118 5.17 12.54 20.82
N ASN A 119 6.33 12.55 20.14
CA ASN A 119 7.16 13.74 19.98
C ASN A 119 6.45 14.86 19.22
N LEU A 120 5.80 14.53 18.08
CA LEU A 120 5.16 15.52 17.23
C LEU A 120 3.86 16.05 17.83
N ILE A 121 3.06 15.22 18.47
CA ILE A 121 1.83 15.65 19.17
C ILE A 121 2.18 16.57 20.34
N HIS A 122 3.20 16.21 21.13
CA HIS A 122 3.66 17.03 22.24
C HIS A 122 4.09 18.44 21.78
N ARG A 123 4.79 18.53 20.65
CA ARG A 123 5.21 19.83 20.08
C ARG A 123 4.13 20.52 19.25
N LYS A 124 2.93 19.95 19.15
CA LYS A 124 1.82 20.47 18.32
C LYS A 124 2.18 20.59 16.83
N GLU A 125 3.05 19.72 16.35
CA GLU A 125 3.45 19.63 14.95
C GLU A 125 2.53 18.69 14.16
N MET A 126 1.72 17.90 14.85
CA MET A 126 0.58 17.15 14.31
C MET A 126 -0.59 17.17 15.32
N PRO A 127 -1.83 16.95 14.88
CA PRO A 127 -2.98 16.90 15.79
C PRO A 127 -2.91 15.70 16.72
N VAL A 128 -3.68 15.75 17.83
CA VAL A 128 -3.93 14.57 18.68
C VAL A 128 -4.53 13.48 17.79
N THR A 129 -3.80 12.38 17.61
CA THR A 129 -4.09 11.35 16.61
C THR A 129 -4.05 9.97 17.24
N ILE A 130 -5.12 9.21 17.11
CA ILE A 130 -5.14 7.78 17.46
C ILE A 130 -4.55 7.00 16.28
N GLY A 131 -3.57 6.14 16.57
CA GLY A 131 -2.96 5.22 15.61
C GLY A 131 -3.64 3.86 15.63
N LEU A 132 -4.02 3.35 14.45
CA LEU A 132 -4.50 1.99 14.24
C LEU A 132 -3.50 1.25 13.35
N PHE A 133 -2.81 0.25 13.91
CA PHE A 133 -1.80 -0.53 13.21
C PHE A 133 -2.40 -1.87 12.83
N VAL A 134 -2.55 -2.14 11.53
CA VAL A 134 -3.32 -3.28 11.04
C VAL A 134 -2.44 -4.17 10.18
N ASN A 135 -2.37 -5.45 10.53
CA ASN A 135 -1.77 -6.46 9.67
C ASN A 135 -2.80 -6.98 8.65
N PRO A 136 -2.36 -7.47 7.49
CA PRO A 136 -3.25 -8.15 6.55
C PRO A 136 -3.76 -9.47 7.13
N GLY A 137 -4.83 -9.98 6.55
CA GLY A 137 -5.48 -11.20 7.00
C GLY A 137 -4.66 -12.47 6.76
N HIS A 138 -4.89 -13.45 7.61
CA HIS A 138 -4.38 -14.81 7.51
C HIS A 138 -5.51 -15.80 7.68
N ASP A 139 -5.41 -16.97 7.04
CA ASP A 139 -6.41 -18.05 7.08
C ASP A 139 -6.29 -18.95 8.31
N SER A 140 -5.46 -18.58 9.27
CA SER A 140 -5.22 -19.28 10.53
C SER A 140 -4.99 -18.29 11.67
N GLU A 141 -5.35 -18.69 12.89
CA GLU A 141 -5.02 -17.95 14.12
C GLU A 141 -3.54 -18.13 14.54
N THR A 142 -2.81 -19.04 13.88
CA THR A 142 -1.37 -19.21 14.04
C THR A 142 -0.66 -18.45 12.93
N PHE A 143 -0.16 -17.28 13.29
CA PHE A 143 0.52 -16.41 12.32
C PHE A 143 1.95 -16.86 12.05
N PRO A 144 2.44 -16.76 10.78
CA PRO A 144 3.84 -17.00 10.47
C PRO A 144 4.73 -15.96 11.17
N GLU A 145 5.95 -16.35 11.57
CA GLU A 145 6.91 -15.43 12.18
C GLU A 145 7.15 -14.18 11.30
N ASN A 146 7.36 -14.39 10.02
CA ASN A 146 7.39 -13.32 9.05
C ASN A 146 5.95 -12.93 8.64
N ARG A 147 5.43 -11.85 9.24
CA ARG A 147 4.06 -11.34 9.00
C ARG A 147 3.80 -10.88 7.56
N PHE A 148 4.82 -10.67 6.75
CA PHE A 148 4.62 -10.43 5.31
C PHE A 148 4.20 -11.68 4.52
N ARG A 149 4.29 -12.87 5.13
CA ARG A 149 3.90 -14.15 4.54
C ARG A 149 2.52 -14.63 4.97
N VAL A 150 1.71 -13.77 5.58
CA VAL A 150 0.30 -14.11 5.82
C VAL A 150 -0.43 -14.30 4.49
N SER A 151 -1.37 -15.26 4.47
CA SER A 151 -1.92 -15.80 3.23
C SER A 151 -2.68 -14.78 2.38
N ASN A 152 -3.35 -13.81 3.02
CA ASN A 152 -4.23 -12.88 2.32
C ASN A 152 -3.60 -11.53 1.98
N ARG A 153 -2.32 -11.29 2.34
CA ARG A 153 -1.68 -9.97 2.19
C ARG A 153 -1.76 -9.42 0.77
N SER A 154 -1.37 -10.20 -0.23
CA SER A 154 -1.39 -9.72 -1.61
C SER A 154 -2.82 -9.52 -2.15
N VAL A 155 -3.78 -10.34 -1.71
CA VAL A 155 -5.19 -10.16 -2.10
C VAL A 155 -5.75 -8.86 -1.54
N GLU A 156 -5.49 -8.58 -0.28
CA GLU A 156 -6.02 -7.38 0.39
C GLU A 156 -5.32 -6.09 -0.04
N TYR A 157 -4.00 -6.14 -0.23
CA TYR A 157 -3.20 -4.95 -0.39
C TYR A 157 -2.93 -4.58 -1.85
N ASP A 158 -2.70 -5.57 -2.71
CA ASP A 158 -2.31 -5.31 -4.09
C ASP A 158 -3.49 -5.28 -5.08
N THR A 159 -4.70 -5.70 -4.65
CA THR A 159 -5.89 -5.64 -5.51
C THR A 159 -6.43 -4.21 -5.53
N PRO A 160 -6.48 -3.54 -6.70
CA PRO A 160 -6.90 -2.15 -6.81
C PRO A 160 -8.44 -2.02 -6.78
N ASN A 161 -9.05 -2.27 -5.62
CA ASN A 161 -10.49 -2.14 -5.40
C ASN A 161 -10.82 -1.56 -4.01
N GLY A 162 -12.09 -1.33 -3.74
CA GLY A 162 -12.57 -0.72 -2.49
C GLY A 162 -12.73 -1.67 -1.29
N ASP A 163 -12.41 -2.95 -1.41
CA ASP A 163 -12.71 -3.93 -0.36
C ASP A 163 -11.92 -3.66 0.94
N TYR A 164 -10.64 -3.31 0.81
CA TYR A 164 -9.85 -2.97 1.99
C TYR A 164 -10.37 -1.71 2.70
N ALA A 165 -10.73 -0.68 1.94
CA ALA A 165 -11.36 0.52 2.51
C ALA A 165 -12.68 0.18 3.20
N ARG A 166 -13.50 -0.70 2.60
CA ARG A 166 -14.75 -1.16 3.19
C ARG A 166 -14.52 -1.90 4.51
N MET A 167 -13.52 -2.78 4.59
CA MET A 167 -13.17 -3.45 5.85
C MET A 167 -12.77 -2.45 6.94
N LEU A 168 -11.98 -1.44 6.61
CA LEU A 168 -11.64 -0.39 7.57
C LEU A 168 -12.87 0.39 8.05
N ILE A 169 -13.74 0.79 7.12
CA ILE A 169 -14.89 1.68 7.36
C ILE A 169 -16.03 0.96 8.07
N ASP A 170 -16.35 -0.26 7.63
CA ASP A 170 -17.54 -0.98 8.10
C ASP A 170 -17.25 -1.88 9.31
N GLU A 171 -15.96 -2.15 9.58
CA GLU A 171 -15.58 -3.08 10.65
C GLU A 171 -14.67 -2.43 11.70
N LEU A 172 -13.43 -2.08 11.35
CA LEU A 172 -12.42 -1.67 12.34
C LEU A 172 -12.65 -0.27 12.91
N LEU A 173 -13.02 0.71 12.09
CA LEU A 173 -13.31 2.06 12.59
C LEU A 173 -14.53 2.11 13.52
N PRO A 174 -15.66 1.42 13.23
CA PRO A 174 -16.77 1.31 14.19
C PRO A 174 -16.36 0.62 15.49
N GLU A 175 -15.51 -0.40 15.45
CA GLU A 175 -15.01 -1.05 16.66
C GLU A 175 -14.15 -0.10 17.50
N LEU A 176 -13.27 0.65 16.86
CA LEU A 176 -12.46 1.67 17.54
C LEU A 176 -13.34 2.78 18.12
N ALA A 177 -14.39 3.19 17.41
CA ALA A 177 -15.33 4.24 17.85
C ALA A 177 -16.19 3.86 19.07
N LYS A 178 -16.29 2.57 19.43
CA LYS A 178 -16.92 2.16 20.70
C LYS A 178 -16.11 2.58 21.93
N ARG A 179 -14.82 2.83 21.75
CA ARG A 179 -13.87 3.08 22.84
C ARG A 179 -13.31 4.50 22.83
N TYR A 180 -13.29 5.14 21.66
CA TYR A 180 -12.64 6.44 21.45
C TYR A 180 -13.51 7.36 20.61
N THR A 181 -13.51 8.65 20.94
CA THR A 181 -14.16 9.69 20.13
C THR A 181 -13.28 10.02 18.95
N LEU A 182 -13.68 9.58 17.76
CA LEU A 182 -12.94 9.75 16.52
C LEU A 182 -13.55 10.85 15.64
N THR A 183 -12.70 11.55 14.92
CA THR A 183 -13.16 12.52 13.91
C THR A 183 -13.95 11.85 12.79
N THR A 184 -14.97 12.54 12.27
CA THR A 184 -15.65 12.18 11.02
C THR A 184 -15.11 12.94 9.81
N ASP A 185 -14.24 13.94 10.04
CA ASP A 185 -13.63 14.74 8.99
C ASP A 185 -12.57 13.93 8.23
N PRO A 186 -12.74 13.71 6.91
CA PRO A 186 -11.78 12.98 6.09
C PRO A 186 -10.41 13.66 5.97
N GLU A 187 -10.32 15.00 6.18
CA GLU A 187 -9.05 15.73 6.24
C GLU A 187 -8.23 15.39 7.49
N ARG A 188 -8.85 14.78 8.49
CA ARG A 188 -8.21 14.35 9.72
C ARG A 188 -8.04 12.84 9.81
N ARG A 189 -8.09 12.14 8.65
CA ARG A 189 -7.86 10.69 8.54
C ARG A 189 -6.79 10.39 7.50
N ALA A 190 -5.78 9.63 7.92
CA ALA A 190 -4.63 9.28 7.11
C ALA A 190 -4.43 7.76 7.00
N LEU A 191 -3.92 7.32 5.86
CA LEU A 191 -3.51 5.95 5.55
C LEU A 191 -2.01 5.91 5.25
N VAL A 192 -1.30 4.95 5.82
CA VAL A 192 0.15 4.82 5.71
C VAL A 192 0.54 3.39 5.43
N GLY A 193 1.47 3.17 4.52
CA GLY A 193 2.01 1.84 4.29
C GLY A 193 3.30 1.83 3.50
N ALA A 194 3.93 0.68 3.44
CA ALA A 194 5.14 0.44 2.66
C ALA A 194 4.93 -0.73 1.70
N SER A 195 5.55 -0.66 0.52
CA SER A 195 5.47 -1.71 -0.49
C SER A 195 4.00 -1.99 -0.90
N SER A 196 3.52 -3.23 -0.79
CA SER A 196 2.09 -3.54 -0.96
C SER A 196 1.21 -2.74 0.01
N GLY A 197 1.66 -2.46 1.24
CA GLY A 197 0.95 -1.57 2.17
C GLY A 197 0.84 -0.13 1.66
N GLY A 198 1.83 0.34 0.90
CA GLY A 198 1.84 1.68 0.30
C GLY A 198 0.80 1.85 -0.80
N ILE A 199 0.70 0.89 -1.72
CA ILE A 199 -0.37 0.90 -2.72
C ILE A 199 -1.74 0.67 -2.08
N CYS A 200 -1.84 -0.17 -1.05
CA CYS A 200 -3.07 -0.39 -0.28
C CYS A 200 -3.59 0.92 0.34
N ALA A 201 -2.71 1.70 0.99
CA ALA A 201 -3.04 3.00 1.55
C ALA A 201 -3.56 3.96 0.49
N PHE A 202 -2.89 4.01 -0.67
CA PHE A 202 -3.32 4.83 -1.79
C PHE A 202 -4.67 4.37 -2.35
N THR A 203 -4.82 3.06 -2.61
CA THR A 203 -6.07 2.48 -3.13
C THR A 203 -7.25 2.78 -2.24
N ALA A 204 -7.12 2.57 -0.93
CA ALA A 204 -8.22 2.80 0.01
C ALA A 204 -8.66 4.29 0.06
N ALA A 205 -7.72 5.23 0.01
CA ALA A 205 -8.04 6.64 -0.08
C ALA A 205 -8.60 7.03 -1.46
N TRP A 206 -8.09 6.43 -2.53
CA TRP A 206 -8.59 6.63 -3.88
C TRP A 206 -10.05 6.21 -4.04
N GLU A 207 -10.40 5.05 -3.50
CA GLU A 207 -11.77 4.51 -3.54
C GLU A 207 -12.72 5.25 -2.60
N ARG A 208 -12.22 5.72 -1.44
CA ARG A 208 -13.05 6.38 -0.42
C ARG A 208 -12.46 7.73 0.04
N PRO A 209 -12.37 8.73 -0.87
CA PRO A 209 -11.90 10.08 -0.53
C PRO A 209 -12.87 10.86 0.36
N ASP A 210 -14.08 10.35 0.52
CA ASP A 210 -15.09 10.82 1.48
C ASP A 210 -14.74 10.41 2.93
N TYR A 211 -13.83 9.43 3.12
CA TYR A 211 -13.37 8.94 4.42
C TYR A 211 -11.91 9.26 4.70
N PHE A 212 -11.03 9.18 3.67
CA PHE A 212 -9.59 9.31 3.81
C PHE A 212 -9.03 10.27 2.77
N ARG A 213 -8.31 11.31 3.20
CA ARG A 213 -7.73 12.29 2.28
C ARG A 213 -6.22 12.42 2.36
N LYS A 214 -5.57 11.76 3.31
CA LYS A 214 -4.13 11.80 3.49
C LYS A 214 -3.52 10.42 3.31
N VAL A 215 -2.48 10.34 2.48
CA VAL A 215 -1.80 9.09 2.11
C VAL A 215 -0.30 9.25 2.28
N VAL A 216 0.32 8.25 2.89
CA VAL A 216 1.77 8.05 2.87
C VAL A 216 2.06 6.67 2.27
N SER A 217 2.84 6.66 1.21
CA SER A 217 3.30 5.43 0.54
C SER A 217 4.83 5.43 0.50
N HIS A 218 5.44 4.58 1.31
CA HIS A 218 6.88 4.32 1.27
C HIS A 218 7.14 3.12 0.35
N ILE A 219 8.13 3.23 -0.56
CA ILE A 219 8.51 2.16 -1.50
C ILE A 219 7.28 1.46 -2.12
N GLY A 220 6.26 2.24 -2.54
CA GLY A 220 4.94 1.73 -2.91
C GLY A 220 4.96 0.80 -4.11
N SER A 221 4.24 -0.32 -4.04
CA SER A 221 4.15 -1.33 -5.11
C SER A 221 3.21 -0.91 -6.23
N PHE A 222 3.42 0.28 -6.83
CA PHE A 222 2.67 0.71 -8.02
C PHE A 222 3.08 -0.06 -9.28
N THR A 223 3.44 -1.31 -9.13
CA THR A 223 3.88 -2.28 -10.12
C THR A 223 2.79 -3.30 -10.42
N ASN A 224 3.06 -4.28 -11.28
CA ASN A 224 2.05 -5.22 -11.76
C ASN A 224 1.94 -6.49 -10.90
N ILE A 225 1.86 -6.37 -9.56
CA ILE A 225 1.57 -7.52 -8.71
C ILE A 225 0.12 -7.99 -8.97
N ARG A 226 -0.86 -7.05 -8.89
CA ARG A 226 -2.28 -7.28 -9.21
C ARG A 226 -2.91 -6.10 -9.98
N GLY A 227 -2.13 -5.45 -10.87
CA GLY A 227 -2.62 -4.36 -11.70
C GLY A 227 -2.36 -2.95 -11.16
N GLY A 228 -1.60 -2.79 -10.09
CA GLY A 228 -1.28 -1.48 -9.48
C GLY A 228 -0.56 -0.51 -10.41
N TYR A 229 0.15 -1.01 -11.42
CA TYR A 229 0.81 -0.18 -12.45
C TYR A 229 -0.15 0.72 -13.23
N HIS A 230 -1.47 0.46 -13.14
CA HIS A 230 -2.48 1.24 -13.84
C HIS A 230 -2.72 2.63 -13.23
N TYR A 231 -2.39 2.87 -11.97
CA TYR A 231 -2.69 4.11 -11.27
C TYR A 231 -2.15 5.39 -11.92
N PRO A 232 -0.92 5.46 -12.46
CA PRO A 232 -0.46 6.67 -13.14
C PRO A 232 -1.34 7.08 -14.33
N PHE A 233 -1.89 6.10 -15.05
CA PHE A 233 -2.80 6.34 -16.18
C PHE A 233 -4.20 6.71 -15.71
N LEU A 234 -4.69 6.03 -14.67
CA LEU A 234 -5.99 6.31 -14.06
C LEU A 234 -6.04 7.74 -13.51
N LEU A 235 -5.01 8.15 -12.76
CA LEU A 235 -4.87 9.52 -12.26
C LEU A 235 -4.98 10.57 -13.36
N ARG A 236 -4.34 10.35 -14.50
CA ARG A 236 -4.34 11.30 -15.62
C ARG A 236 -5.71 11.43 -16.29
N ARG A 237 -6.54 10.39 -16.27
CA ARG A 237 -7.82 10.28 -16.99
C ARG A 237 -9.04 10.62 -16.15
N THR A 238 -8.92 10.58 -14.83
CA THR A 238 -10.05 10.85 -13.92
C THR A 238 -9.99 12.26 -13.35
N ASP A 239 -11.10 12.75 -12.86
CA ASP A 239 -11.15 14.01 -12.13
C ASP A 239 -10.30 13.93 -10.87
N LYS A 240 -9.70 15.08 -10.52
CA LYS A 240 -8.87 15.18 -9.32
C LYS A 240 -9.69 14.90 -8.08
N LYS A 241 -9.28 13.91 -7.30
CA LYS A 241 -9.83 13.63 -5.97
C LYS A 241 -9.14 14.50 -4.91
N PRO A 242 -9.79 14.85 -3.80
CA PRO A 242 -9.22 15.71 -2.76
C PRO A 242 -8.23 14.94 -1.87
N LEU A 243 -7.13 14.46 -2.46
CA LEU A 243 -6.10 13.70 -1.75
C LEU A 243 -4.81 14.51 -1.61
N ARG A 244 -4.17 14.38 -0.44
CA ARG A 244 -2.78 14.76 -0.17
C ARG A 244 -1.94 13.49 -0.14
N VAL A 245 -0.89 13.42 -0.95
CA VAL A 245 -0.13 12.18 -1.16
C VAL A 245 1.36 12.42 -0.92
N PHE A 246 1.93 11.71 0.04
CA PHE A 246 3.36 11.61 0.23
C PHE A 246 3.85 10.29 -0.36
N LEU A 247 4.83 10.36 -1.25
CA LEU A 247 5.51 9.20 -1.83
C LEU A 247 6.97 9.22 -1.41
N GLN A 248 7.54 8.06 -1.11
CA GLN A 248 8.97 7.89 -0.96
C GLN A 248 9.41 6.61 -1.66
N ASP A 249 10.56 6.70 -2.35
CA ASP A 249 11.23 5.55 -2.95
C ASP A 249 12.74 5.81 -3.08
N GLY A 250 13.49 4.84 -3.58
CA GLY A 250 14.93 4.94 -3.80
C GLY A 250 15.36 4.32 -5.13
N SER A 251 16.49 4.82 -5.67
CA SER A 251 17.03 4.38 -6.96
C SER A 251 17.51 2.92 -6.99
N ASN A 252 17.74 2.32 -5.83
CA ASN A 252 18.17 0.92 -5.70
C ASN A 252 17.04 0.00 -5.23
N ASP A 253 15.78 0.41 -5.40
CA ASP A 253 14.62 -0.43 -5.11
C ASP A 253 14.46 -1.53 -6.16
N LEU A 254 13.53 -2.45 -5.94
CA LEU A 254 13.31 -3.66 -6.73
C LEU A 254 13.13 -3.39 -8.24
N ASP A 255 13.77 -4.25 -9.03
CA ASP A 255 13.50 -4.44 -10.44
C ASP A 255 13.35 -5.94 -10.69
N ASN A 256 12.13 -6.40 -10.96
CA ASN A 256 11.81 -7.82 -11.08
C ASN A 256 10.62 -8.07 -12.04
N GLN A 257 10.13 -9.31 -12.08
CA GLN A 257 9.02 -9.72 -12.95
C GLN A 257 7.72 -8.92 -12.79
N PHE A 258 7.52 -8.22 -11.68
CA PHE A 258 6.34 -7.38 -11.46
C PHE A 258 6.55 -5.94 -11.92
N GLY A 259 7.78 -5.55 -12.22
CA GLY A 259 8.15 -4.22 -12.69
C GLY A 259 9.33 -3.62 -11.92
N ASN A 260 9.60 -2.35 -12.24
CA ASN A 260 10.64 -1.56 -11.63
C ASN A 260 10.00 -0.54 -10.66
N TRP A 261 10.27 -0.67 -9.37
CA TRP A 261 9.66 0.20 -8.32
C TRP A 261 10.05 1.66 -8.47
N PRO A 262 11.35 2.02 -8.65
CA PRO A 262 11.76 3.40 -8.90
C PRO A 262 10.99 4.07 -10.03
N LEU A 263 10.89 3.42 -11.18
CA LEU A 263 10.16 3.96 -12.34
C LEU A 263 8.65 4.06 -12.07
N ALA A 264 8.07 3.09 -11.38
CA ALA A 264 6.65 3.09 -11.03
C ALA A 264 6.30 4.26 -10.10
N ASN A 265 7.08 4.50 -9.06
CA ASN A 265 6.88 5.61 -8.12
C ASN A 265 7.15 6.97 -8.77
N GLN A 266 8.16 7.08 -9.64
CA GLN A 266 8.38 8.29 -10.47
C GLN A 266 7.18 8.56 -11.39
N SER A 267 6.61 7.52 -12.01
CA SER A 267 5.41 7.63 -12.84
C SER A 267 4.19 8.10 -12.04
N MET A 268 4.03 7.61 -10.82
CA MET A 268 3.01 8.09 -9.88
C MET A 268 3.19 9.57 -9.56
N ALA A 269 4.41 9.97 -9.17
CA ALA A 269 4.73 11.37 -8.88
C ALA A 269 4.46 12.28 -10.10
N ALA A 270 4.86 11.85 -11.31
CA ALA A 270 4.59 12.57 -12.55
C ALA A 270 3.08 12.71 -12.85
N ALA A 271 2.29 11.69 -12.55
CA ALA A 271 0.83 11.73 -12.73
C ALA A 271 0.16 12.67 -11.71
N LEU A 272 0.57 12.62 -10.45
CA LEU A 272 0.11 13.52 -9.39
C LEU A 272 0.42 14.98 -9.74
N LYS A 273 1.65 15.26 -10.21
CA LYS A 273 2.07 16.58 -10.69
C LYS A 273 1.20 17.07 -11.84
N PHE A 274 0.98 16.23 -12.85
CA PHE A 274 0.17 16.56 -14.02
C PHE A 274 -1.26 16.97 -13.66
N LYS A 275 -1.85 16.31 -12.66
CA LYS A 275 -3.22 16.60 -12.18
C LYS A 275 -3.28 17.69 -11.10
N GLY A 276 -2.13 18.27 -10.71
CA GLY A 276 -2.07 19.32 -9.69
C GLY A 276 -2.48 18.86 -8.30
N TYR A 277 -2.17 17.60 -7.93
CA TYR A 277 -2.39 17.13 -6.56
C TYR A 277 -1.48 17.85 -5.57
N ASP A 278 -1.91 17.92 -4.32
CA ASP A 278 -1.05 18.25 -3.19
C ASP A 278 -0.22 17.02 -2.86
N TYR A 279 1.02 16.97 -3.34
CA TYR A 279 1.88 15.82 -3.18
C TYR A 279 3.34 16.22 -2.88
N ARG A 280 4.05 15.30 -2.23
CA ARG A 280 5.50 15.34 -2.06
C ARG A 280 6.08 13.99 -2.47
N PHE A 281 7.22 14.00 -3.14
CA PHE A 281 7.95 12.80 -3.49
C PHE A 281 9.40 12.93 -3.04
N GLU A 282 9.79 12.08 -2.09
CA GLU A 282 11.17 11.94 -1.61
C GLU A 282 11.82 10.75 -2.31
N PHE A 283 12.82 11.03 -3.13
CA PHE A 283 13.51 10.02 -3.90
C PHE A 283 14.99 10.01 -3.51
N GLY A 284 15.43 8.92 -2.89
CA GLY A 284 16.80 8.72 -2.43
C GLY A 284 17.54 7.64 -3.21
N ASP A 285 18.57 7.07 -2.58
CA ASP A 285 19.38 5.98 -3.08
C ASP A 285 19.12 4.64 -2.36
N GLY A 286 18.08 4.57 -1.52
CA GLY A 286 17.72 3.37 -0.78
C GLY A 286 17.22 2.23 -1.67
N GLY A 287 17.30 1.02 -1.13
CA GLY A 287 16.67 -0.18 -1.69
C GLY A 287 15.27 -0.43 -1.12
N HIS A 288 14.74 -1.64 -1.33
CA HIS A 288 13.42 -2.05 -0.83
C HIS A 288 13.45 -2.35 0.68
N THR A 289 13.75 -1.31 1.46
CA THR A 289 13.87 -1.38 2.92
C THR A 289 13.08 -0.27 3.60
N HIS A 290 12.84 -0.42 4.90
CA HIS A 290 12.10 0.58 5.68
C HIS A 290 12.99 1.72 6.22
N LYS A 291 14.31 1.66 5.99
CA LYS A 291 15.29 2.59 6.59
C LYS A 291 15.06 4.02 6.17
N HIS A 292 14.95 4.28 4.86
CA HIS A 292 14.71 5.63 4.35
C HIS A 292 13.36 6.18 4.85
N GLY A 293 12.27 5.40 4.68
CA GLY A 293 10.94 5.78 5.15
C GLY A 293 10.90 6.07 6.67
N GLY A 294 11.61 5.25 7.47
CA GLY A 294 11.73 5.45 8.92
C GLY A 294 12.49 6.71 9.28
N ALA A 295 13.64 6.97 8.62
CA ALA A 295 14.45 8.15 8.88
C ALA A 295 13.70 9.46 8.63
N ILE A 296 12.85 9.49 7.60
CA ILE A 296 12.09 10.68 7.22
C ILE A 296 10.66 10.72 7.79
N LEU A 297 10.23 9.70 8.55
CA LEU A 297 8.85 9.64 9.06
C LEU A 297 8.44 10.90 9.84
N PRO A 298 9.26 11.49 10.71
CA PRO A 298 8.89 12.73 11.40
C PRO A 298 8.55 13.88 10.43
N ASP A 299 9.38 14.09 9.40
CA ASP A 299 9.16 15.15 8.41
C ASP A 299 8.00 14.84 7.46
N THR A 300 7.79 13.56 7.17
CA THR A 300 6.61 13.09 6.44
C THR A 300 5.33 13.46 7.19
N LEU A 301 5.27 13.19 8.50
CA LEU A 301 4.09 13.50 9.31
C LEU A 301 3.88 15.02 9.49
N ARG A 302 4.94 15.83 9.68
CA ARG A 302 4.84 17.29 9.68
C ARG A 302 4.24 17.82 8.39
N TRP A 303 4.73 17.34 7.27
CA TRP A 303 4.21 17.75 5.96
C TRP A 303 2.76 17.31 5.76
N LEU A 304 2.43 16.07 6.15
CA LEU A 304 1.09 15.51 6.00
C LEU A 304 0.04 16.31 6.77
N TRP A 305 0.37 16.72 7.99
CA TRP A 305 -0.52 17.39 8.94
C TRP A 305 -0.38 18.94 9.00
N ARG A 306 0.43 19.53 8.12
CA ARG A 306 0.82 20.96 8.20
C ARG A 306 -0.34 21.96 8.31
N ASP A 307 -1.53 21.63 7.79
CA ASP A 307 -2.71 22.51 7.80
C ASP A 307 -3.74 22.10 8.87
N VAL A 308 -3.46 21.06 9.66
CA VAL A 308 -4.35 20.49 10.66
C VAL A 308 -3.60 20.50 12.00
N ARG A 309 -3.86 21.49 12.81
CA ARG A 309 -3.23 21.63 14.14
C ARG A 309 -4.26 21.54 15.25
#